data_d7f127f5dfe43787597e2cab8278de83
#
_entry.id   d7f127f5dfe43787597e2cab8278de83
#
_cell.length_a   1.000
_cell.length_b   1.000
_cell.length_c   1.000
_cell.angle_alpha   90.00
_cell.angle_beta   90.00
_cell.angle_gamma   90.00
#
_symmetry.space_group_name_H-M   'P 1'
#
loop_
_entity.id
_entity.type
_entity.pdbx_description
1 polymer ?
#
loop_
_entity_poly.entity_id
_entity_poly.type
_entity_poly.pdbx_seq_one_letter_code
_entity_poly.pdbx_strand_id
1 'polypeptide(L)'
;MIKTFTIILAIFCLLPYAGKAQEVEKSQMLDKGQLSQAFELQKENDSLYWLVATGGDKVNGWRLAYPVYQFQTGDVNGDGSQDMMVGVIKKTRFYPMGKRLFIFKQIDGTNKKGEVCKKVRPMWLGSKLGGILEDFRFLAPAEGDSMGRIRALESTTDSLYVVSDYKWSGFGMKFDHHIIKGVDKETATKYLNQ
;
A
#
# COMPACT_ATOMS: atom_id res chain seq x y z
N MET A 1 -71.28 0.03 -21.45
CA MET A 1 -69.96 0.43 -21.93
C MET A 1 -69.04 0.50 -20.70
N ILE A 2 -68.26 -0.53 -20.46
CA ILE A 2 -67.34 -0.64 -19.32
C ILE A 2 -65.93 -0.59 -19.89
N LYS A 3 -65.18 0.46 -19.56
CA LYS A 3 -63.76 0.62 -19.95
C LYS A 3 -62.88 -0.04 -18.91
N THR A 4 -62.23 -1.10 -19.33
CA THR A 4 -61.21 -1.81 -18.51
C THR A 4 -59.88 -1.03 -18.54
N PHE A 5 -59.41 -0.63 -17.38
CA PHE A 5 -58.07 -0.02 -17.19
C PHE A 5 -57.07 -1.13 -16.90
N THR A 6 -56.11 -1.34 -17.78
CA THR A 6 -54.99 -2.27 -17.58
C THR A 6 -53.85 -1.51 -16.89
N ILE A 7 -53.56 -1.88 -15.65
CA ILE A 7 -52.41 -1.37 -14.92
C ILE A 7 -51.21 -2.25 -15.25
N ILE A 8 -50.22 -1.70 -15.92
CA ILE A 8 -48.90 -2.35 -16.15
C ILE A 8 -48.04 -2.09 -14.94
N LEU A 9 -47.77 -3.13 -14.16
CA LEU A 9 -46.85 -3.11 -13.02
C LEU A 9 -45.43 -3.32 -13.53
N ALA A 10 -44.63 -2.25 -13.61
CA ALA A 10 -43.22 -2.36 -13.94
C ALA A 10 -42.44 -2.79 -12.69
N ILE A 11 -41.99 -4.04 -12.67
CA ILE A 11 -41.08 -4.55 -11.64
C ILE A 11 -39.68 -4.07 -11.99
N PHE A 12 -39.17 -3.10 -11.21
CA PHE A 12 -37.77 -2.68 -11.23
C PHE A 12 -36.96 -3.71 -10.46
N CYS A 13 -36.24 -4.58 -11.16
CA CYS A 13 -35.19 -5.42 -10.55
C CYS A 13 -34.00 -4.53 -10.16
N LEU A 14 -33.90 -4.14 -8.90
CA LEU A 14 -32.70 -3.58 -8.31
C LEU A 14 -31.70 -4.71 -8.09
N LEU A 15 -30.75 -4.88 -9.02
CA LEU A 15 -29.56 -5.70 -8.83
C LEU A 15 -28.52 -4.93 -7.98
N PRO A 16 -27.80 -5.59 -7.09
CA PRO A 16 -26.79 -4.93 -6.26
C PRO A 16 -25.53 -4.62 -7.10
N TYR A 17 -25.34 -3.36 -7.45
CA TYR A 17 -24.19 -2.88 -8.25
C TYR A 17 -23.02 -2.41 -7.36
N ALA A 18 -22.98 -2.83 -6.10
CA ALA A 18 -22.01 -2.30 -5.13
C ALA A 18 -20.59 -2.95 -5.18
N GLY A 19 -20.45 -4.14 -5.79
CA GLY A 19 -19.16 -4.85 -5.78
C GLY A 19 -18.16 -4.40 -6.85
N LYS A 20 -18.64 -3.94 -8.01
CA LYS A 20 -17.76 -3.56 -9.13
C LYS A 20 -17.20 -2.13 -9.05
N ALA A 21 -17.89 -1.23 -8.37
CA ALA A 21 -17.46 0.17 -8.27
C ALA A 21 -16.18 0.32 -7.41
N GLN A 22 -16.05 -0.45 -6.34
CA GLN A 22 -14.90 -0.36 -5.44
C GLN A 22 -13.62 -0.98 -6.03
N GLU A 23 -13.74 -2.02 -6.86
CA GLU A 23 -12.60 -2.63 -7.57
C GLU A 23 -12.13 -1.76 -8.75
N VAL A 24 -13.05 -1.11 -9.44
CA VAL A 24 -12.75 -0.18 -10.55
C VAL A 24 -12.10 1.11 -10.01
N GLU A 25 -12.52 1.60 -8.84
CA GLU A 25 -11.92 2.79 -8.23
C GLU A 25 -10.48 2.53 -7.73
N LYS A 26 -10.19 1.36 -7.15
CA LYS A 26 -8.83 0.93 -6.79
C LYS A 26 -7.93 0.75 -8.02
N SER A 27 -8.45 0.19 -9.10
CA SER A 27 -7.74 0.01 -10.36
C SER A 27 -7.45 1.35 -11.06
N GLN A 28 -8.41 2.28 -11.05
CA GLN A 28 -8.23 3.61 -11.63
C GLN A 28 -7.27 4.51 -10.84
N MET A 29 -7.18 4.36 -9.52
CA MET A 29 -6.19 5.07 -8.69
C MET A 29 -4.75 4.65 -9.01
N LEU A 30 -4.52 3.37 -9.32
CA LEU A 30 -3.19 2.87 -9.71
C LEU A 30 -2.81 3.24 -11.15
N ASP A 31 -3.77 3.46 -12.03
CA ASP A 31 -3.52 3.79 -13.44
C ASP A 31 -3.14 5.27 -13.67
N LYS A 32 -3.53 6.18 -12.78
CA LYS A 32 -3.29 7.63 -12.95
C LYS A 32 -2.04 8.20 -12.27
N GLY A 33 -1.17 7.33 -11.70
CA GLY A 33 -0.03 7.80 -10.91
C GLY A 33 -0.49 8.49 -9.62
N GLN A 34 -0.37 7.83 -8.49
CA GLN A 34 -0.69 8.43 -7.20
C GLN A 34 0.34 9.51 -6.87
N LEU A 35 -0.11 10.76 -6.85
CA LEU A 35 0.69 11.91 -6.41
C LEU A 35 0.61 11.99 -4.88
N SER A 36 1.76 11.94 -4.22
CA SER A 36 1.92 12.40 -2.85
C SER A 36 2.69 13.72 -2.83
N GLN A 37 2.76 14.39 -1.70
CA GLN A 37 3.56 15.63 -1.60
C GLN A 37 5.04 15.42 -1.96
N ALA A 38 5.57 14.21 -1.79
CA ALA A 38 6.99 13.90 -1.96
C ALA A 38 7.30 12.94 -3.11
N PHE A 39 6.37 12.05 -3.48
CA PHE A 39 6.61 10.97 -4.42
C PHE A 39 5.49 10.81 -5.44
N GLU A 40 5.87 10.28 -6.59
CA GLU A 40 4.98 9.89 -7.66
C GLU A 40 5.29 8.44 -8.07
N LEU A 41 4.25 7.62 -8.21
CA LEU A 41 4.35 6.27 -8.73
C LEU A 41 3.84 6.26 -10.18
N GLN A 42 4.76 6.15 -11.13
CA GLN A 42 4.47 6.13 -12.56
C GLN A 42 4.36 4.68 -13.06
N LYS A 43 3.17 4.26 -13.48
CA LYS A 43 2.94 2.96 -14.07
C LYS A 43 3.38 2.95 -15.54
N GLU A 44 4.18 1.97 -15.91
CA GLU A 44 4.57 1.71 -17.30
C GLU A 44 3.78 0.53 -17.87
N ASN A 45 3.61 -0.52 -17.05
CA ASN A 45 2.70 -1.65 -17.29
C ASN A 45 2.39 -2.35 -15.96
N ASP A 46 1.66 -3.47 -15.98
CA ASP A 46 1.22 -4.16 -14.76
C ASP A 46 2.35 -4.73 -13.89
N SER A 47 3.54 -4.87 -14.43
CA SER A 47 4.72 -5.40 -13.73
C SER A 47 5.90 -4.44 -13.70
N LEU A 48 5.71 -3.20 -14.17
CA LEU A 48 6.79 -2.22 -14.25
C LEU A 48 6.29 -0.83 -13.86
N TYR A 49 6.87 -0.32 -12.79
CA TYR A 49 6.60 1.01 -12.26
C TYR A 49 7.91 1.77 -12.02
N TRP A 50 7.81 3.06 -12.01
CA TRP A 50 8.88 3.95 -11.58
C TRP A 50 8.40 4.76 -10.39
N LEU A 51 9.21 4.76 -9.35
CA LEU A 51 9.05 5.59 -8.19
C LEU A 51 9.97 6.78 -8.33
N VAL A 52 9.40 7.96 -8.45
CA VAL A 52 10.15 9.21 -8.63
C VAL A 52 9.82 10.22 -7.53
N ALA A 53 10.73 11.13 -7.26
CA ALA A 53 10.42 12.30 -6.45
C ALA A 53 9.46 13.21 -7.24
N THR A 54 8.51 13.85 -6.55
CA THR A 54 7.57 14.78 -7.20
C THR A 54 8.33 15.88 -7.96
N GLY A 55 8.02 16.03 -9.24
CA GLY A 55 8.78 16.92 -10.15
C GLY A 55 10.15 16.38 -10.60
N GLY A 56 10.52 15.17 -10.18
CA GLY A 56 11.75 14.51 -10.59
C GLY A 56 11.60 13.68 -11.87
N ASP A 57 12.68 13.01 -12.25
CA ASP A 57 12.75 12.16 -13.42
C ASP A 57 13.07 10.71 -13.09
N LYS A 58 12.86 9.79 -14.06
CA LYS A 58 13.14 8.35 -13.92
C LYS A 58 14.63 8.06 -13.68
N VAL A 59 15.55 8.94 -14.10
CA VAL A 59 17.00 8.74 -13.91
C VAL A 59 17.38 8.78 -12.44
N ASN A 60 16.71 9.63 -11.67
CA ASN A 60 16.90 9.79 -10.22
C ASN A 60 15.89 8.98 -9.41
N GLY A 61 14.95 8.32 -10.07
CA GLY A 61 13.94 7.47 -9.50
C GLY A 61 14.43 6.06 -9.19
N TRP A 62 13.49 5.21 -8.79
CA TRP A 62 13.71 3.79 -8.53
C TRP A 62 12.79 2.94 -9.41
N ARG A 63 13.38 1.99 -10.14
CA ARG A 63 12.65 1.06 -10.98
C ARG A 63 12.08 -0.09 -10.15
N LEU A 64 10.77 -0.29 -10.19
CA LEU A 64 10.05 -1.37 -9.55
C LEU A 64 9.58 -2.37 -10.63
N ALA A 65 10.32 -3.46 -10.81
CA ALA A 65 9.99 -4.52 -11.77
C ALA A 65 9.09 -5.60 -11.13
N TYR A 66 7.99 -5.16 -10.51
CA TYR A 66 7.04 -6.02 -9.80
C TYR A 66 5.63 -5.40 -9.90
N PRO A 67 4.56 -6.22 -9.89
CA PRO A 67 3.21 -5.71 -9.69
C PRO A 67 3.12 -4.96 -8.36
N VAL A 68 2.54 -3.76 -8.40
CA VAL A 68 2.26 -2.95 -7.21
C VAL A 68 0.79 -3.06 -6.88
N TYR A 69 0.45 -3.40 -5.63
CA TYR A 69 -0.93 -3.53 -5.18
C TYR A 69 -1.34 -2.42 -4.21
N GLN A 70 -0.38 -1.70 -3.63
CA GLN A 70 -0.64 -0.66 -2.65
C GLN A 70 0.51 0.35 -2.58
N PHE A 71 0.17 1.57 -2.22
CA PHE A 71 1.06 2.70 -2.10
C PHE A 71 0.59 3.62 -0.98
N GLN A 72 1.46 3.97 -0.06
CA GLN A 72 1.20 4.93 1.02
C GLN A 72 2.43 5.77 1.29
N THR A 73 2.24 6.94 1.91
CA THR A 73 3.33 7.82 2.32
C THR A 73 3.17 8.24 3.78
N GLY A 74 4.29 8.50 4.43
CA GLY A 74 4.35 9.00 5.80
C GLY A 74 5.75 8.89 6.35
N ASP A 75 6.01 9.52 7.48
CA ASP A 75 7.31 9.48 8.16
C ASP A 75 7.40 8.19 9.00
N VAL A 76 8.05 7.17 8.43
CA VAL A 76 8.19 5.85 9.07
C VAL A 76 9.32 5.85 10.10
N ASN A 77 10.38 6.64 9.86
CA ASN A 77 11.61 6.61 10.64
C ASN A 77 11.76 7.78 11.63
N GLY A 78 10.84 8.74 11.62
CA GLY A 78 10.84 9.88 12.53
C GLY A 78 11.85 10.96 12.18
N ASP A 79 12.30 11.04 10.91
CA ASP A 79 13.28 12.06 10.48
C ASP A 79 12.61 13.37 9.99
N GLY A 80 11.29 13.47 10.06
CA GLY A 80 10.50 14.61 9.63
C GLY A 80 10.25 14.66 8.12
N SER A 81 10.74 13.68 7.36
CA SER A 81 10.54 13.58 5.92
C SER A 81 9.50 12.51 5.60
N GLN A 82 8.80 12.68 4.48
CA GLN A 82 7.90 11.63 4.00
C GLN A 82 8.70 10.50 3.36
N ASP A 83 8.50 9.29 3.87
CA ASP A 83 8.88 8.04 3.25
C ASP A 83 7.76 7.48 2.40
N MET A 84 8.08 6.52 1.54
CA MET A 84 7.12 5.84 0.70
C MET A 84 7.09 4.36 0.97
N MET A 85 5.91 3.84 1.21
CA MET A 85 5.61 2.45 1.42
C MET A 85 4.93 1.88 0.19
N VAL A 86 5.53 0.86 -0.43
CA VAL A 86 5.04 0.24 -1.66
C VAL A 86 4.78 -1.23 -1.40
N GLY A 87 3.54 -1.65 -1.57
CA GLY A 87 3.14 -3.04 -1.58
C GLY A 87 3.38 -3.66 -2.95
N VAL A 88 4.28 -4.65 -3.03
CA VAL A 88 4.62 -5.34 -4.27
C VAL A 88 4.31 -6.83 -4.19
N ILE A 89 4.11 -7.50 -5.34
CA ILE A 89 3.98 -8.95 -5.42
C ILE A 89 5.29 -9.51 -5.96
N LYS A 90 6.01 -10.28 -5.14
CA LYS A 90 7.37 -10.74 -5.46
C LYS A 90 7.68 -12.11 -4.85
N LYS A 91 8.40 -12.95 -5.61
CA LYS A 91 9.12 -14.11 -5.09
C LYS A 91 10.47 -13.66 -4.53
N THR A 92 10.89 -14.23 -3.41
CA THR A 92 12.24 -14.05 -2.87
C THR A 92 13.01 -15.38 -2.89
N ARG A 93 14.29 -15.35 -2.57
CA ARG A 93 15.10 -16.57 -2.45
C ARG A 93 14.52 -17.58 -1.46
N PHE A 94 13.92 -17.07 -0.37
CA PHE A 94 13.49 -17.90 0.77
C PHE A 94 11.96 -18.07 0.85
N TYR A 95 11.18 -17.30 0.08
CA TYR A 95 9.71 -17.29 0.17
C TYR A 95 9.08 -17.32 -1.22
N PRO A 96 7.95 -18.05 -1.39
CA PRO A 96 7.22 -18.11 -2.64
C PRO A 96 6.70 -16.73 -3.09
N MET A 97 6.06 -16.69 -4.24
CA MET A 97 5.36 -15.50 -4.71
C MET A 97 4.35 -15.04 -3.65
N GLY A 98 4.36 -13.76 -3.35
CA GLY A 98 3.46 -13.18 -2.35
C GLY A 98 3.71 -11.69 -2.15
N LYS A 99 2.86 -11.09 -1.34
CA LYS A 99 2.91 -9.67 -1.02
C LYS A 99 4.14 -9.34 -0.16
N ARG A 100 4.75 -8.19 -0.45
CA ARG A 100 5.91 -7.66 0.29
C ARG A 100 5.74 -6.16 0.43
N LEU A 101 6.27 -5.63 1.51
CA LEU A 101 6.37 -4.20 1.76
C LEU A 101 7.78 -3.72 1.42
N PHE A 102 7.89 -2.69 0.59
CA PHE A 102 9.13 -1.95 0.34
C PHE A 102 9.00 -0.54 0.92
N ILE A 103 10.08 0.00 1.45
CA ILE A 103 10.11 1.35 2.00
C ILE A 103 11.24 2.12 1.33
N PHE A 104 10.93 3.33 0.87
CA PHE A 104 11.85 4.22 0.17
C PHE A 104 11.83 5.60 0.82
N LYS A 105 12.94 6.34 0.66
CA LYS A 105 13.05 7.74 1.04
C LYS A 105 13.61 8.58 -0.10
N GLN A 106 13.39 9.89 0.00
CA GLN A 106 14.11 10.86 -0.79
C GLN A 106 15.42 11.23 -0.10
N ILE A 107 16.44 11.45 -0.90
CA ILE A 107 17.70 12.07 -0.47
C ILE A 107 18.08 13.18 -1.44
N ASP A 108 18.73 14.20 -0.95
CA ASP A 108 19.40 15.18 -1.79
C ASP A 108 20.60 14.56 -2.50
N GLY A 109 20.84 14.97 -3.70
CA GLY A 109 21.96 14.52 -4.50
C GLY A 109 22.23 15.47 -5.65
N THR A 110 23.18 15.11 -6.50
CA THR A 110 23.49 15.84 -7.74
C THR A 110 23.25 14.92 -8.94
N ASN A 111 22.76 15.49 -10.03
CA ASN A 111 22.66 14.79 -11.30
C ASN A 111 24.03 14.78 -12.02
N LYS A 112 24.09 14.17 -13.21
CA LYS A 112 25.33 14.09 -14.01
C LYS A 112 25.88 15.47 -14.45
N LYS A 113 25.05 16.53 -14.38
CA LYS A 113 25.44 17.90 -14.72
C LYS A 113 25.89 18.70 -13.50
N GLY A 114 25.88 18.10 -12.29
CA GLY A 114 26.19 18.78 -11.04
C GLY A 114 25.05 19.59 -10.44
N GLU A 115 23.84 19.53 -11.01
CA GLU A 115 22.66 20.23 -10.51
C GLU A 115 22.05 19.45 -9.32
N VAL A 116 21.60 20.18 -8.29
CA VAL A 116 20.92 19.57 -7.13
C VAL A 116 19.63 18.91 -7.57
N CYS A 117 19.42 17.70 -7.15
CA CYS A 117 18.20 16.92 -7.47
C CYS A 117 17.81 16.02 -6.29
N LYS A 118 16.53 15.64 -6.26
CA LYS A 118 16.04 14.62 -5.35
C LYS A 118 16.22 13.23 -5.96
N LYS A 119 16.73 12.29 -5.18
CA LYS A 119 16.91 10.88 -5.58
C LYS A 119 16.10 9.97 -4.69
N VAL A 120 15.47 8.96 -5.28
CA VAL A 120 14.78 7.92 -4.53
C VAL A 120 15.76 6.82 -4.15
N ARG A 121 15.75 6.42 -2.88
CA ARG A 121 16.60 5.34 -2.37
C ARG A 121 15.80 4.38 -1.49
N PRO A 122 16.09 3.07 -1.58
CA PRO A 122 15.46 2.11 -0.71
C PRO A 122 15.99 2.27 0.73
N MET A 123 15.08 2.22 1.68
CA MET A 123 15.35 2.01 3.09
C MET A 123 15.26 0.52 3.43
N TRP A 124 14.22 -0.14 2.90
CA TRP A 124 13.96 -1.55 3.14
C TRP A 124 13.26 -2.21 1.96
N LEU A 125 13.78 -3.33 1.48
CA LEU A 125 13.28 -4.05 0.32
C LEU A 125 12.64 -5.39 0.71
N GLY A 126 11.78 -5.36 1.73
CA GLY A 126 10.84 -6.44 1.98
C GLY A 126 11.44 -7.73 2.52
N SER A 127 12.19 -7.65 3.61
CA SER A 127 12.37 -8.82 4.47
C SER A 127 11.01 -9.29 4.99
N LYS A 128 10.91 -10.54 5.45
CA LYS A 128 9.69 -11.06 6.06
C LYS A 128 9.36 -10.24 7.31
N LEU A 129 8.10 -9.84 7.45
CA LEU A 129 7.48 -9.49 8.72
C LEU A 129 7.24 -10.76 9.56
N GLY A 130 6.41 -10.75 10.57
CA GLY A 130 6.14 -11.94 11.40
C GLY A 130 5.51 -13.10 10.63
N GLY A 131 4.48 -12.82 9.85
CA GLY A 131 3.71 -13.77 9.04
C GLY A 131 3.82 -13.56 7.54
N ILE A 132 2.83 -14.09 6.81
CA ILE A 132 2.67 -13.84 5.37
C ILE A 132 1.86 -12.57 5.21
N LEU A 133 2.46 -11.53 4.65
CA LEU A 133 1.80 -10.23 4.47
C LEU A 133 0.60 -10.34 3.51
N GLU A 134 -0.56 -9.88 3.97
CA GLU A 134 -1.77 -9.77 3.18
C GLU A 134 -2.10 -8.32 2.83
N ASP A 135 -1.92 -7.41 3.77
CA ASP A 135 -2.12 -5.97 3.57
C ASP A 135 -1.42 -5.17 4.66
N PHE A 136 -1.30 -3.85 4.51
CA PHE A 136 -0.73 -2.99 5.53
C PHE A 136 -1.35 -1.60 5.51
N ARG A 137 -1.17 -0.85 6.61
CA ARG A 137 -1.50 0.57 6.72
C ARG A 137 -0.34 1.30 7.40
N PHE A 138 -0.06 2.49 6.93
CA PHE A 138 0.72 3.45 7.68
C PHE A 138 -0.18 4.14 8.71
N LEU A 139 0.26 4.19 9.93
CA LEU A 139 -0.36 4.94 11.01
C LEU A 139 0.56 6.08 11.40
N ALA A 140 0.03 7.30 11.35
CA ALA A 140 0.75 8.49 11.81
C ALA A 140 1.19 8.32 13.27
N PRO A 141 2.25 9.04 13.70
CA PRO A 141 2.67 9.04 15.10
C PRO A 141 1.51 9.34 16.04
N ALA A 142 1.37 8.56 17.11
CA ALA A 142 0.46 8.91 18.21
C ALA A 142 1.04 10.08 19.00
N GLU A 143 0.21 10.70 19.84
CA GLU A 143 0.66 11.77 20.73
C GLU A 143 1.85 11.29 21.59
N GLY A 144 2.97 12.00 21.49
CA GLY A 144 4.23 11.66 22.17
C GLY A 144 5.16 10.70 21.40
N ASP A 145 4.72 10.10 20.30
CA ASP A 145 5.59 9.32 19.41
C ASP A 145 6.29 10.24 18.38
N SER A 146 7.54 9.95 18.07
CA SER A 146 8.31 10.69 17.06
C SER A 146 8.21 10.08 15.65
N MET A 147 7.74 8.84 15.50
CA MET A 147 7.68 8.12 14.24
C MET A 147 6.36 7.38 14.06
N GLY A 148 5.97 7.18 12.80
CA GLY A 148 4.81 6.38 12.44
C GLY A 148 5.03 4.88 12.64
N ARG A 149 3.96 4.11 12.43
CA ARG A 149 3.93 2.64 12.52
C ARG A 149 3.40 2.05 11.24
N ILE A 150 3.80 0.83 10.96
CA ILE A 150 3.15 -0.01 9.96
C ILE A 150 2.29 -1.03 10.69
N ARG A 151 0.98 -0.93 10.48
CA ARG A 151 0.04 -2.00 10.86
C ARG A 151 -0.05 -2.99 9.73
N ALA A 152 0.27 -4.25 9.98
CA ALA A 152 0.26 -5.31 8.99
C ALA A 152 -0.84 -6.34 9.30
N LEU A 153 -1.60 -6.70 8.27
CA LEU A 153 -2.46 -7.88 8.25
C LEU A 153 -1.64 -9.03 7.69
N GLU A 154 -1.53 -10.11 8.45
CA GLU A 154 -0.70 -11.25 8.11
C GLU A 154 -1.51 -12.54 8.24
N SER A 155 -1.33 -13.49 7.30
CA SER A 155 -1.89 -14.84 7.43
C SER A 155 -0.91 -15.80 8.10
N THR A 156 -1.45 -16.75 8.84
CA THR A 156 -0.72 -17.84 9.47
C THR A 156 -0.89 -19.13 8.67
N THR A 157 -0.15 -20.19 9.04
CA THR A 157 -0.25 -21.51 8.41
C THR A 157 -1.62 -22.17 8.61
N ASP A 158 -2.35 -21.79 9.65
CA ASP A 158 -3.65 -22.38 10.03
C ASP A 158 -4.85 -21.64 9.39
N SER A 159 -4.62 -20.87 8.34
CA SER A 159 -5.64 -20.04 7.67
C SER A 159 -6.30 -19.00 8.57
N LEU A 160 -5.68 -18.70 9.71
CA LEU A 160 -6.05 -17.61 10.59
C LEU A 160 -5.22 -16.36 10.29
N TYR A 161 -5.67 -15.25 10.85
CA TYR A 161 -5.05 -13.95 10.60
C TYR A 161 -4.59 -13.30 11.90
N VAL A 162 -3.57 -12.46 11.75
CA VAL A 162 -2.97 -11.66 12.81
C VAL A 162 -2.85 -10.24 12.31
N VAL A 163 -3.16 -9.27 13.15
CA VAL A 163 -2.85 -7.86 12.90
C VAL A 163 -1.80 -7.43 13.91
N SER A 164 -0.71 -6.88 13.41
CA SER A 164 0.44 -6.51 14.21
C SER A 164 0.96 -5.13 13.83
N ASP A 165 1.46 -4.39 14.81
CA ASP A 165 2.15 -3.14 14.58
C ASP A 165 3.67 -3.36 14.56
N TYR A 166 4.32 -2.62 13.65
CA TYR A 166 5.77 -2.63 13.45
C TYR A 166 6.30 -1.20 13.46
N LYS A 167 7.46 -0.99 14.04
CA LYS A 167 8.20 0.29 14.08
C LYS A 167 9.52 0.18 13.34
N TRP A 168 9.99 1.29 12.81
CA TRP A 168 11.33 1.36 12.21
C TRP A 168 12.41 1.22 13.29
N SER A 169 13.47 0.45 13.00
CA SER A 169 14.57 0.22 13.92
C SER A 169 15.97 0.41 13.30
N GLY A 170 16.08 1.34 12.33
CA GLY A 170 17.35 1.65 11.67
C GLY A 170 17.65 0.77 10.44
N PHE A 171 17.44 -0.54 10.52
CA PHE A 171 17.71 -1.49 9.43
C PHE A 171 16.46 -2.13 8.81
N GLY A 172 15.28 -1.83 9.35
CA GLY A 172 14.02 -2.39 8.87
C GLY A 172 12.94 -2.32 9.92
N MET A 173 11.86 -3.05 9.65
CA MET A 173 10.69 -3.08 10.51
C MET A 173 10.91 -4.07 11.67
N LYS A 174 10.79 -3.60 12.88
CA LYS A 174 10.80 -4.39 14.11
C LYS A 174 9.38 -4.57 14.61
N PHE A 175 9.03 -5.80 14.98
CA PHE A 175 7.77 -6.10 15.64
C PHE A 175 7.63 -5.28 16.93
N ASP A 176 6.48 -4.66 17.11
CA ASP A 176 6.12 -3.91 18.32
C ASP A 176 5.15 -4.75 19.16
N HIS A 177 3.92 -4.94 18.70
CA HIS A 177 2.93 -5.77 19.39
C HIS A 177 1.86 -6.31 18.43
N HIS A 178 1.10 -7.27 18.91
CA HIS A 178 -0.11 -7.73 18.23
C HIS A 178 -1.32 -6.90 18.64
N ILE A 179 -2.13 -6.52 17.66
CA ILE A 179 -3.45 -5.90 17.89
C ILE A 179 -4.48 -7.02 18.14
N ILE A 180 -4.49 -8.04 17.29
CA ILE A 180 -5.36 -9.22 17.42
C ILE A 180 -4.69 -10.43 16.76
N LYS A 181 -5.00 -11.63 17.23
CA LYS A 181 -4.48 -12.89 16.70
C LYS A 181 -5.56 -13.97 16.62
N GLY A 182 -5.39 -14.89 15.67
CA GLY A 182 -6.20 -16.11 15.61
C GLY A 182 -7.65 -15.85 15.20
N VAL A 183 -7.88 -14.85 14.36
CA VAL A 183 -9.20 -14.45 13.86
C VAL A 183 -9.37 -14.74 12.38
N ASP A 184 -10.61 -14.69 11.90
CA ASP A 184 -10.91 -14.74 10.47
C ASP A 184 -10.48 -13.45 9.75
N LYS A 185 -10.46 -13.50 8.41
CA LYS A 185 -10.00 -12.41 7.57
C LYS A 185 -10.85 -11.13 7.71
N GLU A 186 -12.16 -11.28 7.84
CA GLU A 186 -13.07 -10.13 7.94
C GLU A 186 -12.82 -9.36 9.24
N THR A 187 -12.74 -10.09 10.36
CA THR A 187 -12.40 -9.52 11.66
C THR A 187 -11.02 -8.84 11.62
N ALA A 188 -10.00 -9.52 11.11
CA ALA A 188 -8.66 -8.96 11.00
C ALA A 188 -8.63 -7.68 10.13
N THR A 189 -9.40 -7.64 9.04
CA THR A 189 -9.48 -6.47 8.17
C THR A 189 -10.10 -5.25 8.89
N LYS A 190 -11.06 -5.47 9.79
CA LYS A 190 -11.61 -4.38 10.63
C LYS A 190 -10.52 -3.76 11.51
N TYR A 191 -9.70 -4.60 12.15
CA TYR A 191 -8.61 -4.12 13.00
C TYR A 191 -7.44 -3.48 12.22
N LEU A 192 -7.22 -3.89 10.97
CA LEU A 192 -6.25 -3.24 10.10
C LEU A 192 -6.60 -1.77 9.82
N ASN A 193 -7.88 -1.43 9.75
CA ASN A 193 -8.39 -0.12 9.33
C ASN A 193 -8.82 0.78 10.51
N GLN A 194 -8.63 0.35 11.74
CA GLN A 194 -8.82 1.15 12.96
C GLN A 194 -7.55 1.96 13.29
#